data_7b10438a14369ad8ea692863a1fac091
#
_entry.id   7b10438a14369ad8ea692863a1fac091
#
_cell.length_a   1.000
_cell.length_b   1.000
_cell.length_c   1.000
_cell.angle_alpha   90.00
_cell.angle_beta   90.00
_cell.angle_gamma   90.00
#
_symmetry.space_group_name_H-M   'P 1'
#
loop_
_entity.id
_entity.type
_entity.pdbx_description
1 polymer ?
#
loop_
_entity_poly.entity_id
_entity_poly.type
_entity_poly.pdbx_seq_one_letter_code
_entity_poly.pdbx_strand_id
1 'polypeptide(L)'
;MKYLSEMNRMYSVSIGITTNMGVSATSWIAQNADSLDARSIWVGEDIALGQETFVLTANTLSQTKKVRVGTGIIPVTVHNIVTLARVGITLSELGDGRFAFGLGIGGIQDLERHDIKIRKPVTELRKTIQTLKRLWAGETVDSESEVFSITNFGLNLTEPLKMPIFLGVRGPQMLRLTGKIADGVILSGPFDYLKNAIKIVDDAGEEVGKEKGSIEKVIWVPTIPTFKGIKEKVARRVVALVIADTPDAVIDMLNVDIERVEKIRATVAASSPKEGAEHVDDELLDVFSISGTREHMVDRFEALEKIGATEVVIGPPFSGDWRGATTEIFEEVRMRMRES
;
A
#
# COMPACT_ATOMS: atom_id res chain seq x y z
N MET A 1 -1.48 4.73 27.47
CA MET A 1 -1.02 6.09 27.78
C MET A 1 0.50 6.09 27.77
N LYS A 2 1.10 6.73 26.77
CA LYS A 2 2.51 7.04 26.44
C LYS A 2 2.95 6.49 25.09
N TYR A 3 2.31 6.92 24.02
CA TYR A 3 2.94 7.13 22.73
C TYR A 3 3.17 8.64 22.61
N LEU A 4 4.16 9.15 23.29
CA LEU A 4 4.54 10.55 23.22
C LEU A 4 6.05 10.66 23.43
N SER A 5 6.76 10.58 22.36
CA SER A 5 7.74 11.56 21.95
C SER A 5 7.78 11.52 20.42
N GLU A 6 6.75 12.01 19.80
CA GLU A 6 6.82 12.51 18.44
C GLU A 6 7.72 13.74 18.48
N MET A 7 9.03 13.50 18.42
CA MET A 7 9.90 14.45 17.75
C MET A 7 9.25 14.70 16.40
N ASN A 8 9.28 15.93 15.91
CA ASN A 8 8.80 16.41 14.61
C ASN A 8 9.32 15.52 13.46
N ARG A 9 8.80 14.28 13.32
CA ARG A 9 9.09 13.45 12.16
C ARG A 9 8.26 14.00 11.02
N MET A 10 8.92 14.62 10.06
CA MET A 10 8.26 15.17 8.89
C MET A 10 7.58 14.06 8.08
N TYR A 11 8.21 12.90 7.92
CA TYR A 11 7.66 11.70 7.28
C TYR A 11 8.18 10.43 7.94
N SER A 12 7.59 9.28 7.60
CA SER A 12 8.03 7.97 8.10
C SER A 12 8.31 7.03 6.95
N VAL A 13 9.26 6.11 7.15
CA VAL A 13 9.60 5.08 6.17
C VAL A 13 9.17 3.72 6.70
N SER A 14 8.63 2.90 5.81
CA SER A 14 8.10 1.57 6.08
C SER A 14 8.61 0.56 5.07
N ILE A 15 8.37 -0.71 5.30
CA ILE A 15 8.80 -1.78 4.42
C ILE A 15 7.59 -2.56 3.92
N GLY A 16 7.53 -2.78 2.60
CA GLY A 16 6.50 -3.58 1.94
C GLY A 16 6.92 -5.04 1.79
N ILE A 17 5.98 -5.93 2.01
CA ILE A 17 6.07 -7.36 1.73
C ILE A 17 4.97 -7.72 0.74
N THR A 18 5.24 -8.58 -0.23
CA THR A 18 4.22 -9.16 -1.10
C THR A 18 4.22 -10.67 -0.99
N THR A 19 3.07 -11.29 -1.23
CA THR A 19 2.88 -12.74 -1.07
C THR A 19 3.74 -13.60 -1.99
N ASN A 20 4.33 -13.02 -3.04
CA ASN A 20 5.27 -13.70 -3.93
C ASN A 20 6.72 -13.74 -3.40
N MET A 21 7.00 -13.12 -2.25
CA MET A 21 8.32 -13.16 -1.62
C MET A 21 8.51 -14.45 -0.84
N GLY A 22 9.75 -14.99 -0.87
CA GLY A 22 10.09 -16.18 -0.08
C GLY A 22 10.12 -15.89 1.43
N VAL A 23 9.78 -16.90 2.25
CA VAL A 23 9.74 -16.80 3.72
C VAL A 23 11.03 -16.23 4.34
N SER A 24 12.20 -16.57 3.78
CA SER A 24 13.48 -16.02 4.27
C SER A 24 13.57 -14.51 4.13
N ALA A 25 13.00 -13.93 3.07
CA ALA A 25 13.00 -12.48 2.86
C ALA A 25 12.01 -11.79 3.82
N THR A 26 10.80 -12.32 3.95
CA THR A 26 9.77 -11.76 4.82
C THR A 26 10.15 -11.86 6.30
N SER A 27 10.77 -12.98 6.72
CA SER A 27 11.29 -13.12 8.07
C SER A 27 12.44 -12.15 8.37
N TRP A 28 13.36 -11.92 7.43
CA TRP A 28 14.40 -10.93 7.61
C TRP A 28 13.82 -9.53 7.85
N ILE A 29 12.80 -9.13 7.07
CA ILE A 29 12.12 -7.84 7.24
C ILE A 29 11.49 -7.76 8.63
N ALA A 30 10.71 -8.77 9.04
CA ALA A 30 10.07 -8.79 10.35
C ALA A 30 11.09 -8.67 11.50
N GLN A 31 12.19 -9.41 11.43
CA GLN A 31 13.23 -9.43 12.47
C GLN A 31 14.04 -8.13 12.56
N ASN A 32 14.13 -7.36 11.47
CA ASN A 32 14.96 -6.15 11.43
C ASN A 32 14.15 -4.85 11.49
N ALA A 33 12.87 -4.86 11.22
CA ALA A 33 12.04 -3.66 11.11
C ALA A 33 12.07 -2.79 12.38
N ASP A 34 12.00 -3.39 13.57
CA ASP A 34 12.08 -2.67 14.85
C ASP A 34 13.45 -1.97 15.03
N SER A 35 14.54 -2.59 14.61
CA SER A 35 15.91 -2.04 14.72
C SER A 35 16.21 -1.00 13.63
N LEU A 36 15.57 -1.11 12.49
CA LEU A 36 15.61 -0.12 11.41
C LEU A 36 14.80 1.13 11.75
N ASP A 37 14.00 1.10 12.82
CA ASP A 37 13.04 2.16 13.17
C ASP A 37 11.99 2.37 12.06
N ALA A 38 11.62 1.28 11.38
CA ALA A 38 10.53 1.31 10.42
C ALA A 38 9.22 1.64 11.14
N ARG A 39 8.38 2.49 10.51
CA ARG A 39 7.06 2.81 11.09
C ARG A 39 6.11 1.62 11.00
N SER A 40 6.09 0.98 9.84
CA SER A 40 5.17 -0.12 9.56
C SER A 40 5.81 -1.19 8.67
N ILE A 41 5.21 -2.36 8.67
CA ILE A 41 5.35 -3.35 7.61
C ILE A 41 3.97 -3.50 6.94
N TRP A 42 3.92 -3.33 5.61
CA TRP A 42 2.70 -3.51 4.83
C TRP A 42 2.78 -4.79 4.02
N VAL A 43 1.77 -5.66 4.17
CA VAL A 43 1.71 -6.96 3.50
C VAL A 43 0.67 -6.89 2.37
N GLY A 44 1.15 -6.84 1.13
CA GLY A 44 0.31 -6.80 -0.07
C GLY A 44 -0.06 -8.20 -0.56
N GLU A 45 -1.31 -8.39 -0.92
CA GLU A 45 -1.80 -9.63 -1.51
C GLU A 45 -1.71 -9.60 -3.03
N ASP A 46 -1.05 -10.60 -3.58
CA ASP A 46 -1.13 -10.99 -4.99
C ASP A 46 -2.10 -12.19 -5.07
N ILE A 47 -3.24 -12.01 -5.70
CA ILE A 47 -4.32 -13.02 -5.74
C ILE A 47 -3.87 -14.28 -6.49
N ALA A 48 -2.98 -14.12 -7.47
CA ALA A 48 -2.61 -15.18 -8.39
C ALA A 48 -1.48 -16.06 -7.90
N LEU A 49 -0.62 -15.56 -7.00
CA LEU A 49 0.67 -16.18 -6.70
C LEU A 49 1.03 -16.04 -5.22
N GLY A 50 1.70 -17.06 -4.70
CA GLY A 50 2.52 -16.96 -3.52
C GLY A 50 1.90 -17.48 -2.24
N GLN A 51 2.23 -16.83 -1.13
CA GLN A 51 1.85 -17.25 0.21
C GLN A 51 0.51 -16.64 0.60
N GLU A 52 -0.15 -17.27 1.59
CA GLU A 52 -1.40 -16.78 2.11
C GLU A 52 -1.16 -15.54 3.00
N THR A 53 -1.89 -14.46 2.72
CA THR A 53 -1.62 -13.12 3.27
C THR A 53 -1.87 -13.04 4.77
N PHE A 54 -2.92 -13.65 5.29
CA PHE A 54 -3.24 -13.58 6.72
C PHE A 54 -2.25 -14.37 7.56
N VAL A 55 -1.79 -15.53 7.06
CA VAL A 55 -0.74 -16.32 7.71
C VAL A 55 0.58 -15.55 7.71
N LEU A 56 0.92 -14.92 6.60
CA LEU A 56 2.12 -14.10 6.49
C LEU A 56 2.07 -12.87 7.43
N THR A 57 0.91 -12.21 7.51
CA THR A 57 0.68 -11.08 8.41
C THR A 57 0.78 -11.49 9.87
N ALA A 58 0.17 -12.61 10.25
CA ALA A 58 0.25 -13.17 11.61
C ALA A 58 1.69 -13.52 11.98
N ASN A 59 2.42 -14.17 11.07
CA ASN A 59 3.84 -14.47 11.28
C ASN A 59 4.69 -13.20 11.45
N THR A 60 4.40 -12.14 10.68
CA THR A 60 5.09 -10.86 10.78
C THR A 60 4.80 -10.17 12.12
N LEU A 61 3.53 -10.15 12.55
CA LEU A 61 3.13 -9.61 13.85
C LEU A 61 3.82 -10.32 15.01
N SER A 62 3.94 -11.65 14.94
CA SER A 62 4.57 -12.45 16.01
C SER A 62 6.08 -12.22 16.13
N GLN A 63 6.75 -11.80 15.07
CA GLN A 63 8.20 -11.54 15.04
C GLN A 63 8.56 -10.08 15.34
N THR A 64 7.58 -9.18 15.42
CA THR A 64 7.76 -7.73 15.67
C THR A 64 7.23 -7.33 17.04
N LYS A 65 7.75 -6.22 17.60
CA LYS A 65 7.35 -5.74 18.94
C LYS A 65 6.84 -4.29 18.96
N LYS A 66 7.30 -3.46 18.03
CA LYS A 66 7.03 -2.02 18.03
C LYS A 66 6.34 -1.57 16.74
N VAL A 67 6.80 -2.05 15.60
CA VAL A 67 6.29 -1.61 14.30
C VAL A 67 4.82 -1.98 14.12
N ARG A 68 4.07 -1.11 13.47
CA ARG A 68 2.74 -1.43 12.98
C ARG A 68 2.86 -2.49 11.87
N VAL A 69 1.97 -3.45 11.83
CA VAL A 69 1.85 -4.38 10.70
C VAL A 69 0.46 -4.21 10.09
N GLY A 70 0.42 -3.94 8.80
CA GLY A 70 -0.83 -3.75 8.09
C GLY A 70 -0.90 -4.57 6.82
N THR A 71 -2.11 -4.82 6.33
CA THR A 71 -2.30 -5.34 4.97
C THR A 71 -2.31 -4.19 3.97
N GLY A 72 -1.75 -4.38 2.79
CA GLY A 72 -1.61 -3.30 1.80
C GLY A 72 -1.76 -3.75 0.36
N ILE A 73 -2.91 -4.34 -0.01
CA ILE A 73 -4.23 -4.46 0.59
C ILE A 73 -4.73 -5.91 0.51
N ILE A 74 -5.84 -6.17 1.21
CA ILE A 74 -6.65 -7.37 1.02
C ILE A 74 -7.80 -7.03 0.09
N PRO A 75 -7.99 -7.76 -1.01
CA PRO A 75 -9.15 -7.60 -1.88
C PRO A 75 -10.44 -8.11 -1.21
N VAL A 76 -11.39 -7.20 -0.96
CA VAL A 76 -12.69 -7.57 -0.39
C VAL A 76 -13.55 -8.44 -1.31
N THR A 77 -13.15 -8.54 -2.56
CA THR A 77 -13.84 -9.32 -3.61
C THR A 77 -13.48 -10.80 -3.59
N VAL A 78 -12.38 -11.15 -2.95
CA VAL A 78 -11.83 -12.51 -2.89
C VAL A 78 -12.11 -13.18 -1.55
N HIS A 79 -12.20 -12.38 -0.48
CA HIS A 79 -12.34 -12.89 0.86
C HIS A 79 -13.77 -12.72 1.39
N ASN A 80 -14.30 -13.77 2.01
CA ASN A 80 -15.60 -13.74 2.65
C ASN A 80 -15.62 -12.73 3.82
N ILE A 81 -16.71 -11.96 3.95
CA ILE A 81 -16.88 -10.93 4.98
C ILE A 81 -16.74 -11.47 6.41
N VAL A 82 -17.22 -12.70 6.67
CA VAL A 82 -17.11 -13.34 7.98
C VAL A 82 -15.65 -13.67 8.30
N THR A 83 -14.89 -14.11 7.28
CA THR A 83 -13.45 -14.34 7.41
C THR A 83 -12.72 -13.03 7.72
N LEU A 84 -12.98 -11.96 6.95
CA LEU A 84 -12.38 -10.63 7.18
C LEU A 84 -12.67 -10.12 8.59
N ALA A 85 -13.93 -10.24 9.05
CA ALA A 85 -14.32 -9.80 10.38
C ALA A 85 -13.56 -10.55 11.50
N ARG A 86 -13.42 -11.87 11.40
CA ARG A 86 -12.72 -12.71 12.38
C ARG A 86 -11.20 -12.56 12.33
N VAL A 87 -10.64 -12.43 11.13
CA VAL A 87 -9.20 -12.15 10.94
C VAL A 87 -8.81 -10.84 11.59
N GLY A 88 -9.64 -9.79 11.43
CA GLY A 88 -9.42 -8.50 12.10
C GLY A 88 -9.27 -8.63 13.61
N ILE A 89 -10.12 -9.43 14.27
CA ILE A 89 -10.01 -9.71 15.71
C ILE A 89 -8.67 -10.38 16.02
N THR A 90 -8.40 -11.51 15.37
CA THR A 90 -7.21 -12.33 15.66
C THR A 90 -5.91 -11.56 15.44
N LEU A 91 -5.80 -10.82 14.34
CA LEU A 91 -4.59 -10.06 14.05
C LEU A 91 -4.44 -8.83 14.97
N SER A 92 -5.54 -8.22 15.38
CA SER A 92 -5.51 -7.13 16.37
C SER A 92 -5.04 -7.60 17.74
N GLU A 93 -5.54 -8.74 18.22
CA GLU A 93 -5.12 -9.38 19.46
C GLU A 93 -3.65 -9.82 19.41
N LEU A 94 -3.26 -10.53 18.34
CA LEU A 94 -1.88 -10.99 18.12
C LEU A 94 -0.89 -9.82 18.07
N GLY A 95 -1.33 -8.71 17.49
CA GLY A 95 -0.52 -7.49 17.34
C GLY A 95 -0.53 -6.56 18.56
N ASP A 96 -1.30 -6.86 19.62
CA ASP A 96 -1.51 -5.95 20.73
C ASP A 96 -1.87 -4.52 20.27
N GLY A 97 -2.85 -4.42 19.40
CA GLY A 97 -3.33 -3.17 18.80
C GLY A 97 -2.42 -2.54 17.72
N ARG A 98 -1.32 -3.20 17.33
CA ARG A 98 -0.42 -2.73 16.25
C ARG A 98 -0.89 -3.10 14.84
N PHE A 99 -1.96 -3.86 14.69
CA PHE A 99 -2.50 -4.23 13.40
C PHE A 99 -3.30 -3.10 12.76
N ALA A 100 -3.12 -2.88 11.45
CA ALA A 100 -3.93 -2.00 10.62
C ALA A 100 -4.51 -2.77 9.42
N PHE A 101 -5.81 -2.63 9.19
CA PHE A 101 -6.46 -3.39 8.12
C PHE A 101 -6.53 -2.56 6.83
N GLY A 102 -5.65 -2.85 5.89
CA GLY A 102 -5.68 -2.28 4.56
C GLY A 102 -6.54 -3.12 3.62
N LEU A 103 -7.56 -2.53 3.06
CA LEU A 103 -8.58 -3.16 2.22
C LEU A 103 -8.71 -2.43 0.88
N GLY A 104 -9.17 -3.13 -0.13
CA GLY A 104 -9.42 -2.57 -1.46
C GLY A 104 -10.28 -3.51 -2.31
N ILE A 105 -10.52 -3.13 -3.56
CA ILE A 105 -11.26 -4.00 -4.50
C ILE A 105 -10.36 -5.10 -5.07
N GLY A 106 -9.08 -4.85 -5.20
CA GLY A 106 -8.12 -5.68 -5.94
C GLY A 106 -7.77 -5.07 -7.31
N GLY A 107 -6.72 -5.58 -7.93
CA GLY A 107 -6.31 -5.20 -9.27
C GLY A 107 -7.34 -5.67 -10.31
N ILE A 108 -7.73 -4.79 -11.24
CA ILE A 108 -8.74 -5.12 -12.26
C ILE A 108 -8.30 -6.31 -13.11
N GLN A 109 -7.04 -6.34 -13.54
CA GLN A 109 -6.50 -7.44 -14.35
C GLN A 109 -6.51 -8.78 -13.61
N ASP A 110 -6.22 -8.79 -12.30
CA ASP A 110 -6.25 -10.00 -11.50
C ASP A 110 -7.69 -10.49 -11.28
N LEU A 111 -8.62 -9.58 -11.04
CA LEU A 111 -10.03 -9.91 -10.93
C LEU A 111 -10.56 -10.53 -12.23
N GLU A 112 -10.22 -9.96 -13.38
CA GLU A 112 -10.60 -10.48 -14.72
C GLU A 112 -10.01 -11.87 -14.96
N ARG A 113 -8.75 -12.10 -14.63
CA ARG A 113 -8.10 -13.43 -14.74
C ARG A 113 -8.80 -14.51 -13.94
N HIS A 114 -9.44 -14.12 -12.84
CA HIS A 114 -10.18 -15.02 -11.95
C HIS A 114 -11.70 -15.00 -12.19
N ASP A 115 -12.16 -14.37 -13.29
CA ASP A 115 -13.59 -14.20 -13.63
C ASP A 115 -14.42 -13.53 -12.54
N ILE A 116 -13.78 -12.67 -11.73
CA ILE A 116 -14.45 -11.90 -10.67
C ILE A 116 -14.95 -10.58 -11.25
N LYS A 117 -16.26 -10.43 -11.34
CA LYS A 117 -16.91 -9.25 -11.93
C LYS A 117 -17.63 -8.45 -10.87
N ILE A 118 -17.26 -7.19 -10.72
CA ILE A 118 -17.89 -6.25 -9.79
C ILE A 118 -18.46 -5.08 -10.58
N ARG A 119 -19.79 -4.92 -10.53
CA ARG A 119 -20.47 -3.85 -11.28
C ARG A 119 -20.42 -2.50 -10.58
N LYS A 120 -20.40 -2.48 -9.24
CA LYS A 120 -20.46 -1.26 -8.41
C LYS A 120 -19.34 -1.22 -7.37
N PRO A 121 -18.06 -1.17 -7.77
CA PRO A 121 -16.93 -1.35 -6.86
C PRO A 121 -16.90 -0.34 -5.70
N VAL A 122 -17.28 0.91 -5.91
CA VAL A 122 -17.38 1.94 -4.85
C VAL A 122 -18.43 1.57 -3.81
N THR A 123 -19.58 1.06 -4.26
CA THR A 123 -20.67 0.63 -3.37
C THR A 123 -20.28 -0.61 -2.57
N GLU A 124 -19.62 -1.57 -3.22
CA GLU A 124 -19.16 -2.80 -2.59
C GLU A 124 -18.12 -2.52 -1.50
N LEU A 125 -17.11 -1.73 -1.81
CA LEU A 125 -16.10 -1.35 -0.81
C LEU A 125 -16.74 -0.61 0.37
N ARG A 126 -17.64 0.34 0.11
CA ARG A 126 -18.37 1.06 1.16
C ARG A 126 -19.16 0.10 2.06
N LYS A 127 -19.97 -0.78 1.47
CA LYS A 127 -20.79 -1.74 2.22
C LYS A 127 -19.93 -2.66 3.05
N THR A 128 -18.84 -3.19 2.49
CA THR A 128 -17.91 -4.05 3.22
C THR A 128 -17.35 -3.33 4.45
N ILE A 129 -16.79 -2.12 4.28
CA ILE A 129 -16.21 -1.35 5.38
C ILE A 129 -17.27 -1.03 6.46
N GLN A 130 -18.47 -0.60 6.05
CA GLN A 130 -19.54 -0.29 7.00
C GLN A 130 -19.98 -1.54 7.77
N THR A 131 -20.10 -2.67 7.09
CA THR A 131 -20.46 -3.95 7.72
C THR A 131 -19.41 -4.40 8.72
N LEU A 132 -18.12 -4.36 8.33
CA LEU A 132 -17.00 -4.69 9.23
C LEU A 132 -16.98 -3.79 10.48
N LYS A 133 -17.12 -2.48 10.31
CA LYS A 133 -17.16 -1.52 11.44
C LYS A 133 -18.30 -1.82 12.41
N ARG A 134 -19.49 -2.14 11.90
CA ARG A 134 -20.64 -2.51 12.72
C ARG A 134 -20.41 -3.82 13.48
N LEU A 135 -19.88 -4.84 12.80
CA LEU A 135 -19.53 -6.11 13.43
C LEU A 135 -18.50 -5.94 14.54
N TRP A 136 -17.47 -5.13 14.31
CA TRP A 136 -16.43 -4.83 15.32
C TRP A 136 -16.92 -3.89 16.43
N ALA A 137 -17.99 -3.16 16.19
CA ALA A 137 -18.72 -2.44 17.27
C ALA A 137 -19.55 -3.37 18.15
N GLY A 138 -19.64 -4.68 17.84
CA GLY A 138 -20.45 -5.66 18.56
C GLY A 138 -21.89 -5.76 18.11
N GLU A 139 -22.26 -5.15 16.98
CA GLU A 139 -23.60 -5.23 16.45
C GLU A 139 -23.88 -6.60 15.79
N THR A 140 -25.15 -7.04 15.87
CA THR A 140 -25.69 -8.08 15.00
C THR A 140 -26.21 -7.44 13.72
N VAL A 141 -25.82 -7.95 12.56
CA VAL A 141 -25.98 -7.28 11.27
C VAL A 141 -26.68 -8.17 10.26
N ASP A 142 -27.65 -7.61 9.57
CA ASP A 142 -28.12 -8.05 8.26
C ASP A 142 -27.49 -7.16 7.21
N SER A 143 -26.79 -7.75 6.24
CA SER A 143 -26.14 -6.99 5.17
C SER A 143 -25.96 -7.84 3.92
N GLU A 144 -26.22 -7.25 2.77
CA GLU A 144 -26.12 -7.89 1.45
C GLU A 144 -25.42 -6.97 0.46
N SER A 145 -24.57 -7.55 -0.38
CA SER A 145 -23.84 -6.86 -1.45
C SER A 145 -23.64 -7.80 -2.66
N GLU A 146 -22.89 -7.40 -3.68
CA GLU A 146 -22.53 -8.29 -4.79
C GLU A 146 -21.53 -9.38 -4.35
N VAL A 147 -20.75 -9.14 -3.28
CA VAL A 147 -19.66 -10.03 -2.85
C VAL A 147 -19.96 -10.80 -1.56
N PHE A 148 -21.02 -10.46 -0.84
CA PHE A 148 -21.42 -11.19 0.38
C PHE A 148 -22.90 -11.02 0.71
N SER A 149 -23.43 -11.97 1.47
CA SER A 149 -24.73 -11.87 2.16
C SER A 149 -24.60 -12.49 3.56
N ILE A 150 -25.03 -11.77 4.58
CA ILE A 150 -25.09 -12.23 5.98
C ILE A 150 -26.43 -11.83 6.59
N THR A 151 -26.99 -12.72 7.42
CA THR A 151 -28.26 -12.50 8.12
C THR A 151 -28.10 -12.85 9.58
N ASN A 152 -28.56 -11.97 10.47
CA ASN A 152 -28.50 -12.13 11.92
C ASN A 152 -27.09 -12.56 12.42
N PHE A 153 -26.03 -11.98 11.80
CA PHE A 153 -24.65 -12.32 12.12
C PHE A 153 -24.03 -11.29 13.04
N GLY A 154 -23.44 -11.73 14.14
CA GLY A 154 -22.69 -10.93 15.09
C GLY A 154 -21.43 -11.64 15.54
N LEU A 155 -20.47 -10.86 16.03
CA LEU A 155 -19.24 -11.35 16.65
C LEU A 155 -19.44 -11.38 18.17
N ASN A 156 -18.99 -12.44 18.83
CA ASN A 156 -19.04 -12.52 20.29
C ASN A 156 -17.86 -11.75 20.90
N LEU A 157 -17.95 -10.42 20.84
CA LEU A 157 -16.95 -9.52 21.38
C LEU A 157 -17.30 -9.12 22.83
N THR A 158 -16.31 -9.10 23.71
CA THR A 158 -16.46 -8.57 25.07
C THR A 158 -16.46 -7.04 25.08
N GLU A 159 -15.71 -6.44 24.16
CA GLU A 159 -15.61 -4.99 23.96
C GLU A 159 -15.51 -4.67 22.46
N PRO A 160 -15.96 -3.47 22.04
CA PRO A 160 -15.81 -3.04 20.65
C PRO A 160 -14.34 -2.99 20.22
N LEU A 161 -14.05 -3.59 19.05
CA LEU A 161 -12.73 -3.57 18.47
C LEU A 161 -12.50 -2.25 17.72
N LYS A 162 -11.47 -1.51 18.14
CA LYS A 162 -10.99 -0.31 17.42
C LYS A 162 -9.74 -0.67 16.65
N MET A 163 -9.85 -0.67 15.33
CA MET A 163 -8.77 -1.03 14.42
C MET A 163 -8.70 -0.03 13.28
N PRO A 164 -7.52 0.54 12.97
CA PRO A 164 -7.38 1.46 11.85
C PRO A 164 -7.66 0.76 10.51
N ILE A 165 -8.47 1.40 9.67
CA ILE A 165 -8.78 0.93 8.32
C ILE A 165 -8.12 1.82 7.30
N PHE A 166 -7.30 1.22 6.45
CA PHE A 166 -6.66 1.86 5.30
C PHE A 166 -7.29 1.35 4.02
N LEU A 167 -7.47 2.23 3.04
CA LEU A 167 -7.99 1.83 1.74
C LEU A 167 -6.95 2.03 0.65
N GLY A 168 -6.61 0.95 -0.07
CA GLY A 168 -5.81 1.01 -1.29
C GLY A 168 -6.73 1.21 -2.49
N VAL A 169 -6.69 2.39 -3.05
CA VAL A 169 -7.66 2.83 -4.06
C VAL A 169 -7.03 3.73 -5.12
N ARG A 170 -7.66 3.72 -6.29
CA ARG A 170 -7.41 4.65 -7.39
C ARG A 170 -8.74 5.25 -7.86
N GLY A 171 -8.67 6.34 -8.59
CA GLY A 171 -9.84 7.01 -9.14
C GLY A 171 -10.61 7.89 -8.15
N PRO A 172 -11.20 8.99 -8.63
CA PRO A 172 -11.68 10.09 -7.79
C PRO A 172 -12.84 9.67 -6.85
N GLN A 173 -13.72 8.80 -7.29
CA GLN A 173 -14.85 8.35 -6.45
C GLN A 173 -14.39 7.49 -5.27
N MET A 174 -13.42 6.61 -5.48
CA MET A 174 -12.81 5.78 -4.44
C MET A 174 -11.99 6.62 -3.46
N LEU A 175 -11.22 7.60 -3.96
CA LEU A 175 -10.46 8.54 -3.13
C LEU A 175 -11.39 9.37 -2.24
N ARG A 176 -12.50 9.88 -2.77
CA ARG A 176 -13.52 10.59 -1.99
C ARG A 176 -14.19 9.67 -0.94
N LEU A 177 -14.48 8.42 -1.30
CA LEU A 177 -15.00 7.45 -0.33
C LEU A 177 -14.00 7.27 0.81
N THR A 178 -12.72 7.09 0.50
CA THR A 178 -11.65 6.89 1.49
C THR A 178 -11.56 8.07 2.46
N GLY A 179 -11.51 9.30 1.95
CA GLY A 179 -11.53 10.51 2.78
C GLY A 179 -12.66 10.51 3.81
N LYS A 180 -13.86 10.05 3.41
CA LYS A 180 -15.04 10.05 4.27
C LYS A 180 -15.05 8.97 5.34
N ILE A 181 -14.56 7.76 5.04
CA ILE A 181 -14.82 6.59 5.90
C ILE A 181 -13.59 5.88 6.45
N ALA A 182 -12.37 6.16 5.95
CA ALA A 182 -11.16 5.46 6.34
C ALA A 182 -10.26 6.30 7.26
N ASP A 183 -9.34 5.63 7.96
CA ASP A 183 -8.33 6.26 8.82
C ASP A 183 -7.06 6.58 8.02
N GLY A 184 -6.85 5.89 6.90
CA GLY A 184 -5.75 6.14 5.99
C GLY A 184 -6.04 5.69 4.56
N VAL A 185 -5.14 6.10 3.66
CA VAL A 185 -5.12 5.70 2.24
C VAL A 185 -3.76 5.12 1.90
N ILE A 186 -3.75 4.05 1.08
CA ILE A 186 -2.55 3.51 0.46
C ILE A 186 -2.61 3.86 -1.02
N LEU A 187 -1.64 4.65 -1.47
CA LEU A 187 -1.58 5.20 -2.83
C LEU A 187 -0.37 4.68 -3.58
N SER A 188 -0.57 4.40 -4.86
CA SER A 188 0.49 4.06 -5.79
C SER A 188 0.25 4.77 -7.13
N GLY A 189 1.28 5.36 -7.68
CA GLY A 189 1.22 6.07 -8.96
C GLY A 189 2.29 7.16 -9.08
N PRO A 190 2.32 7.86 -10.21
CA PRO A 190 3.21 8.97 -10.47
C PRO A 190 3.00 10.15 -9.49
N PHE A 191 4.05 10.96 -9.31
CA PHE A 191 4.07 12.05 -8.34
C PHE A 191 2.88 13.03 -8.49
N ASP A 192 2.59 13.48 -9.70
CA ASP A 192 1.50 14.44 -9.95
C ASP A 192 0.12 13.82 -9.68
N TYR A 193 -0.05 12.55 -10.01
CA TYR A 193 -1.23 11.79 -9.60
C TYR A 193 -1.35 11.72 -8.08
N LEU A 194 -0.27 11.38 -7.36
CA LEU A 194 -0.27 11.29 -5.90
C LEU A 194 -0.65 12.62 -5.25
N LYS A 195 -0.11 13.73 -5.73
CA LYS A 195 -0.46 15.08 -5.25
C LYS A 195 -1.96 15.37 -5.38
N ASN A 196 -2.55 15.03 -6.52
CA ASN A 196 -3.99 15.21 -6.74
C ASN A 196 -4.83 14.22 -5.89
N ALA A 197 -4.40 12.97 -5.79
CA ALA A 197 -5.08 11.94 -5.00
C ALA A 197 -5.13 12.31 -3.50
N ILE A 198 -4.02 12.79 -2.94
CA ILE A 198 -3.93 13.27 -1.56
C ILE A 198 -4.93 14.42 -1.33
N LYS A 199 -4.94 15.40 -2.25
CA LYS A 199 -5.88 16.52 -2.16
C LYS A 199 -7.34 16.06 -2.15
N ILE A 200 -7.73 15.12 -3.03
CA ILE A 200 -9.11 14.59 -3.09
C ILE A 200 -9.48 13.89 -1.77
N VAL A 201 -8.54 13.14 -1.18
CA VAL A 201 -8.77 12.44 0.10
C VAL A 201 -8.96 13.45 1.23
N ASP A 202 -8.12 14.48 1.33
CA ASP A 202 -8.19 15.50 2.36
C ASP A 202 -9.47 16.33 2.24
N ASP A 203 -9.78 16.86 1.05
CA ASP A 203 -11.01 17.62 0.78
C ASP A 203 -12.25 16.80 1.19
N ALA A 204 -12.29 15.51 0.84
CA ALA A 204 -13.41 14.64 1.18
C ALA A 204 -13.51 14.31 2.68
N GLY A 205 -12.39 14.29 3.38
CA GLY A 205 -12.36 14.15 4.83
C GLY A 205 -12.89 15.41 5.54
N GLU A 206 -12.46 16.58 5.10
CA GLU A 206 -12.93 17.87 5.61
C GLU A 206 -14.44 18.05 5.39
N GLU A 207 -15.00 17.58 4.26
CA GLU A 207 -16.47 17.60 3.99
C GLU A 207 -17.30 16.87 5.06
N VAL A 208 -16.73 15.90 5.77
CA VAL A 208 -17.40 15.15 6.84
C VAL A 208 -16.91 15.50 8.24
N GLY A 209 -16.17 16.61 8.35
CA GLY A 209 -15.72 17.16 9.64
C GLY A 209 -14.47 16.50 10.23
N LYS A 210 -13.69 15.76 9.45
CA LYS A 210 -12.39 15.28 9.89
C LYS A 210 -11.39 16.44 9.96
N GLU A 211 -10.51 16.39 10.95
CA GLU A 211 -9.41 17.36 11.04
C GLU A 211 -8.46 17.21 9.86
N LYS A 212 -7.96 18.35 9.38
CA LYS A 212 -6.95 18.36 8.31
C LYS A 212 -5.70 17.56 8.75
N GLY A 213 -5.24 16.66 7.89
CA GLY A 213 -4.08 15.82 8.17
C GLY A 213 -4.35 14.59 9.06
N SER A 214 -5.60 14.40 9.56
CA SER A 214 -5.95 13.23 10.37
C SER A 214 -5.98 11.91 9.61
N ILE A 215 -6.11 11.97 8.27
CA ILE A 215 -6.07 10.78 7.41
C ILE A 215 -4.60 10.49 7.07
N GLU A 216 -4.11 9.30 7.38
CA GLU A 216 -2.75 8.90 7.03
C GLU A 216 -2.64 8.62 5.50
N LYS A 217 -1.53 9.04 4.88
CA LYS A 217 -1.24 8.87 3.44
C LYS A 217 0.01 8.02 3.30
N VAL A 218 -0.19 6.75 3.04
CA VAL A 218 0.86 5.75 2.80
C VAL A 218 1.13 5.69 1.31
N ILE A 219 2.34 6.02 0.90
CA ILE A 219 2.75 5.98 -0.50
C ILE A 219 3.58 4.72 -0.75
N TRP A 220 3.03 3.82 -1.57
CA TRP A 220 3.70 2.60 -1.96
C TRP A 220 3.90 2.56 -3.48
N VAL A 221 5.01 3.11 -3.92
CA VAL A 221 5.47 3.09 -5.32
C VAL A 221 6.67 2.15 -5.47
N PRO A 222 6.99 1.69 -6.68
CA PRO A 222 8.22 0.92 -6.90
C PRO A 222 9.44 1.67 -6.39
N THR A 223 10.17 1.05 -5.47
CA THR A 223 11.32 1.65 -4.80
C THR A 223 12.54 0.78 -5.03
N ILE A 224 13.40 1.14 -5.99
CA ILE A 224 14.47 0.29 -6.48
C ILE A 224 15.81 1.00 -6.32
N PRO A 225 16.59 0.71 -5.26
CA PRO A 225 17.95 1.23 -5.13
C PRO A 225 18.84 0.73 -6.29
N THR A 226 19.72 1.60 -6.81
CA THR A 226 20.67 1.25 -7.87
C THR A 226 22.11 1.19 -7.37
N PHE A 227 22.30 0.89 -6.10
CA PHE A 227 23.57 0.65 -5.43
C PHE A 227 23.60 -0.75 -4.81
N LYS A 228 24.67 -1.14 -4.12
CA LYS A 228 24.85 -2.51 -3.59
C LYS A 228 24.74 -3.62 -4.64
N GLY A 229 25.23 -3.37 -5.85
CA GLY A 229 25.19 -4.33 -6.94
C GLY A 229 23.81 -4.52 -7.60
N ILE A 230 22.83 -3.73 -7.22
CA ILE A 230 21.51 -3.69 -7.85
C ILE A 230 21.62 -2.89 -9.13
N LYS A 231 21.21 -3.50 -10.25
CA LYS A 231 21.39 -2.89 -11.58
C LYS A 231 20.13 -2.10 -11.96
N GLU A 232 20.31 -0.91 -12.50
CA GLU A 232 19.24 -0.02 -12.99
C GLU A 232 18.26 -0.69 -13.98
N LYS A 233 18.75 -1.66 -14.77
CA LYS A 233 17.85 -2.45 -15.65
C LYS A 233 16.71 -3.16 -14.91
N VAL A 234 16.85 -3.39 -13.61
CA VAL A 234 15.76 -3.95 -12.79
C VAL A 234 14.66 -2.89 -12.63
N ALA A 235 15.06 -1.65 -12.32
CA ALA A 235 14.11 -0.54 -12.19
C ALA A 235 13.37 -0.27 -13.51
N ARG A 236 14.09 -0.19 -14.64
CA ARG A 236 13.46 0.01 -15.97
C ARG A 236 12.46 -1.10 -16.31
N ARG A 237 12.77 -2.36 -15.97
CA ARG A 237 11.83 -3.48 -16.18
C ARG A 237 10.57 -3.35 -15.33
N VAL A 238 10.70 -2.91 -14.09
CA VAL A 238 9.54 -2.68 -13.21
C VAL A 238 8.71 -1.51 -13.71
N VAL A 239 9.35 -0.42 -14.12
CA VAL A 239 8.67 0.75 -14.69
C VAL A 239 7.92 0.37 -15.98
N ALA A 240 8.49 -0.46 -16.86
CA ALA A 240 7.78 -0.95 -18.04
C ALA A 240 6.49 -1.70 -17.69
N LEU A 241 6.52 -2.55 -16.64
CA LEU A 241 5.32 -3.21 -16.11
C LEU A 241 4.31 -2.22 -15.55
N VAL A 242 4.76 -1.25 -14.75
CA VAL A 242 3.91 -0.23 -14.15
C VAL A 242 3.22 0.61 -15.21
N ILE A 243 3.96 1.03 -16.26
CA ILE A 243 3.41 1.78 -17.39
C ILE A 243 2.35 0.96 -18.12
N ALA A 244 2.60 -0.33 -18.33
CA ALA A 244 1.65 -1.22 -19.00
C ALA A 244 0.35 -1.39 -18.21
N ASP A 245 0.41 -1.33 -16.87
CA ASP A 245 -0.76 -1.45 -15.98
C ASP A 245 -1.38 -0.11 -15.58
N THR A 246 -0.78 1.02 -15.96
CA THR A 246 -1.29 2.35 -15.59
C THR A 246 -2.46 2.72 -16.50
N PRO A 247 -3.65 3.07 -15.96
CA PRO A 247 -4.80 3.50 -16.75
C PRO A 247 -4.53 4.77 -17.55
N ASP A 248 -5.17 4.89 -18.74
CA ASP A 248 -5.04 6.06 -19.61
C ASP A 248 -5.37 7.36 -18.89
N ALA A 249 -6.43 7.38 -18.07
CA ALA A 249 -6.81 8.55 -17.28
C ALA A 249 -5.71 9.04 -16.30
N VAL A 250 -4.77 8.18 -15.92
CA VAL A 250 -3.60 8.56 -15.14
C VAL A 250 -2.49 9.07 -16.06
N ILE A 251 -2.25 8.38 -17.17
CA ILE A 251 -1.26 8.80 -18.19
C ILE A 251 -1.58 10.20 -18.72
N ASP A 252 -2.86 10.47 -19.03
CA ASP A 252 -3.34 11.76 -19.53
C ASP A 252 -3.10 12.93 -18.56
N MET A 253 -2.88 12.64 -17.30
CA MET A 253 -2.54 13.67 -16.28
C MET A 253 -1.05 13.98 -16.23
N LEU A 254 -0.21 13.19 -16.92
CA LEU A 254 1.24 13.31 -16.86
C LEU A 254 1.79 14.08 -18.06
N ASN A 255 2.86 14.81 -17.82
CA ASN A 255 3.62 15.43 -18.89
C ASN A 255 4.73 14.49 -19.37
N VAL A 256 4.33 13.41 -20.07
CA VAL A 256 5.24 12.37 -20.57
C VAL A 256 5.05 12.17 -22.08
N ASP A 257 6.07 11.61 -22.73
CA ASP A 257 6.00 11.23 -24.14
C ASP A 257 5.01 10.06 -24.34
N ILE A 258 3.82 10.39 -24.81
CA ILE A 258 2.73 9.42 -25.04
C ILE A 258 3.12 8.37 -26.09
N GLU A 259 3.84 8.74 -27.16
CA GLU A 259 4.26 7.78 -28.18
C GLU A 259 5.18 6.71 -27.58
N ARG A 260 6.05 7.14 -26.67
CA ARG A 260 6.95 6.23 -25.94
C ARG A 260 6.18 5.35 -24.96
N VAL A 261 5.21 5.89 -24.23
CA VAL A 261 4.33 5.11 -23.34
C VAL A 261 3.61 4.02 -24.12
N GLU A 262 3.00 4.36 -25.25
CA GLU A 262 2.31 3.38 -26.12
C GLU A 262 3.26 2.32 -26.70
N LYS A 263 4.48 2.71 -27.04
CA LYS A 263 5.51 1.78 -27.48
C LYS A 263 5.90 0.78 -26.40
N ILE A 264 6.05 1.24 -25.14
CA ILE A 264 6.31 0.38 -24.01
C ILE A 264 5.17 -0.61 -23.80
N ARG A 265 3.93 -0.13 -23.77
CA ARG A 265 2.73 -0.95 -23.63
C ARG A 265 2.63 -2.04 -24.72
N ALA A 266 2.78 -1.64 -25.97
CA ALA A 266 2.74 -2.57 -27.09
C ALA A 266 3.85 -3.63 -27.00
N THR A 267 5.08 -3.24 -26.62
CA THR A 267 6.20 -4.16 -26.46
C THR A 267 5.98 -5.12 -25.29
N VAL A 268 5.50 -4.64 -24.14
CA VAL A 268 5.18 -5.49 -22.98
C VAL A 268 4.10 -6.50 -23.32
N ALA A 269 3.05 -6.08 -24.03
CA ALA A 269 1.94 -6.95 -24.42
C ALA A 269 2.34 -8.00 -25.47
N ALA A 270 3.18 -7.63 -26.45
CA ALA A 270 3.59 -8.50 -27.54
C ALA A 270 4.72 -9.47 -27.15
N SER A 271 5.53 -9.13 -26.15
CA SER A 271 6.74 -9.87 -25.83
C SER A 271 6.98 -9.99 -24.32
N SER A 272 7.58 -8.97 -23.70
CA SER A 272 7.92 -9.04 -22.27
C SER A 272 8.24 -7.67 -21.67
N PRO A 273 8.11 -7.54 -20.33
CA PRO A 273 8.59 -6.36 -19.61
C PRO A 273 10.09 -6.10 -19.76
N LYS A 274 10.87 -7.14 -20.03
CA LYS A 274 12.32 -7.01 -20.26
C LYS A 274 12.60 -6.24 -21.55
N GLU A 275 11.87 -6.52 -22.61
CA GLU A 275 12.02 -5.81 -23.89
C GLU A 275 11.38 -4.43 -23.83
N GLY A 276 10.23 -4.29 -23.16
CA GLY A 276 9.63 -2.98 -22.87
C GLY A 276 10.57 -2.03 -22.11
N ALA A 277 11.43 -2.56 -21.25
CA ALA A 277 12.43 -1.79 -20.49
C ALA A 277 13.44 -1.04 -21.37
N GLU A 278 13.70 -1.50 -22.59
CA GLU A 278 14.60 -0.84 -23.53
C GLU A 278 14.09 0.53 -23.99
N HIS A 279 12.79 0.79 -23.83
CA HIS A 279 12.13 2.04 -24.18
C HIS A 279 11.90 2.97 -22.97
N VAL A 280 12.20 2.51 -21.75
CA VAL A 280 12.10 3.33 -20.54
C VAL A 280 13.37 4.19 -20.44
N ASP A 281 13.22 5.50 -20.52
CA ASP A 281 14.29 6.48 -20.29
C ASP A 281 14.34 6.94 -18.82
N ASP A 282 15.23 7.87 -18.52
CA ASP A 282 15.43 8.39 -17.16
C ASP A 282 14.22 9.20 -16.69
N GLU A 283 13.54 9.91 -17.59
CA GLU A 283 12.34 10.68 -17.26
C GLU A 283 11.21 9.76 -16.80
N LEU A 284 10.89 8.71 -17.58
CA LEU A 284 9.88 7.74 -17.21
C LEU A 284 10.27 6.94 -15.96
N LEU A 285 11.56 6.67 -15.78
CA LEU A 285 12.07 6.03 -14.57
C LEU A 285 11.76 6.87 -13.33
N ASP A 286 12.03 8.16 -13.39
CA ASP A 286 11.79 9.10 -12.28
C ASP A 286 10.29 9.37 -12.03
N VAL A 287 9.49 9.38 -13.09
CA VAL A 287 8.03 9.57 -12.98
C VAL A 287 7.34 8.38 -12.31
N PHE A 288 7.74 7.14 -12.64
CA PHE A 288 7.02 5.92 -12.23
C PHE A 288 7.69 5.13 -11.10
N SER A 289 8.85 5.56 -10.61
CA SER A 289 9.54 4.89 -9.51
C SER A 289 10.34 5.86 -8.63
N ILE A 290 10.75 5.35 -7.47
CA ILE A 290 11.81 5.96 -6.66
C ILE A 290 13.04 5.07 -6.84
N SER A 291 13.97 5.50 -7.68
CA SER A 291 15.13 4.69 -8.09
C SER A 291 16.38 5.56 -8.13
N GLY A 292 17.52 5.03 -7.67
CA GLY A 292 18.78 5.78 -7.68
C GLY A 292 19.71 5.46 -6.51
N THR A 293 20.58 6.43 -6.19
CA THR A 293 21.42 6.38 -4.98
C THR A 293 20.56 6.55 -3.73
N ARG A 294 21.10 6.23 -2.55
CA ARG A 294 20.37 6.41 -1.28
C ARG A 294 19.98 7.86 -1.04
N GLU A 295 20.85 8.82 -1.36
CA GLU A 295 20.62 10.24 -1.21
C GLU A 295 19.46 10.69 -2.09
N HIS A 296 19.49 10.33 -3.37
CA HIS A 296 18.40 10.65 -4.32
C HIS A 296 17.06 10.04 -3.87
N MET A 297 17.07 8.80 -3.39
CA MET A 297 15.84 8.16 -2.90
C MET A 297 15.24 8.91 -1.71
N VAL A 298 16.09 9.36 -0.76
CA VAL A 298 15.62 10.13 0.40
C VAL A 298 15.14 11.53 -0.02
N ASP A 299 15.78 12.19 -1.00
CA ASP A 299 15.27 13.44 -1.60
C ASP A 299 13.84 13.25 -2.16
N ARG A 300 13.57 12.09 -2.78
CA ARG A 300 12.23 11.75 -3.28
C ARG A 300 11.22 11.50 -2.16
N PHE A 301 11.64 10.90 -1.03
CA PHE A 301 10.78 10.74 0.15
C PHE A 301 10.38 12.09 0.74
N GLU A 302 11.33 13.02 0.85
CA GLU A 302 11.09 14.39 1.29
C GLU A 302 10.17 15.17 0.33
N ALA A 303 10.30 14.93 -0.97
CA ALA A 303 9.41 15.52 -1.96
C ALA A 303 7.96 14.99 -1.82
N LEU A 304 7.79 13.70 -1.52
CA LEU A 304 6.48 13.12 -1.23
C LEU A 304 5.86 13.67 0.06
N GLU A 305 6.67 13.85 1.09
CA GLU A 305 6.21 14.48 2.34
C GLU A 305 5.68 15.89 2.09
N LYS A 306 6.39 16.70 1.31
CA LYS A 306 5.98 18.08 0.97
C LYS A 306 4.62 18.16 0.26
N ILE A 307 4.18 17.11 -0.40
CA ILE A 307 2.83 17.03 -0.97
C ILE A 307 1.80 16.39 -0.04
N GLY A 308 2.19 16.02 1.18
CA GLY A 308 1.29 15.54 2.23
C GLY A 308 1.36 14.03 2.51
N ALA A 309 2.33 13.28 1.97
CA ALA A 309 2.56 11.91 2.37
C ALA A 309 2.98 11.85 3.85
N THR A 310 2.41 10.92 4.61
CA THR A 310 2.77 10.68 6.00
C THR A 310 3.71 9.49 6.17
N GLU A 311 3.77 8.64 5.15
CA GLU A 311 4.53 7.40 5.17
C GLU A 311 4.92 6.99 3.74
N VAL A 312 6.17 6.60 3.54
CA VAL A 312 6.67 6.06 2.27
C VAL A 312 7.12 4.62 2.47
N VAL A 313 6.66 3.71 1.61
CA VAL A 313 6.94 2.28 1.72
C VAL A 313 8.04 1.88 0.75
N ILE A 314 9.16 1.38 1.28
CA ILE A 314 10.18 0.68 0.51
C ILE A 314 9.68 -0.75 0.28
N GLY A 315 9.43 -1.11 -0.96
CA GLY A 315 8.83 -2.39 -1.30
C GLY A 315 9.53 -3.15 -2.42
N PRO A 316 9.07 -4.39 -2.69
CA PRO A 316 9.57 -5.16 -3.80
C PRO A 316 9.38 -4.42 -5.14
N PRO A 317 10.18 -4.81 -6.17
CA PRO A 317 11.01 -6.00 -6.20
C PRO A 317 12.36 -5.81 -5.50
N PHE A 318 12.72 -6.78 -4.69
CA PHE A 318 14.04 -6.82 -4.05
C PHE A 318 15.01 -7.64 -4.89
N SER A 319 16.22 -7.12 -5.13
CA SER A 319 17.27 -7.80 -5.90
C SER A 319 18.67 -7.44 -5.37
N GLY A 320 19.69 -8.21 -5.75
CA GLY A 320 21.06 -7.98 -5.28
C GLY A 320 21.16 -7.98 -3.75
N ASP A 321 22.02 -7.13 -3.21
CA ASP A 321 22.10 -6.90 -1.76
C ASP A 321 21.05 -5.88 -1.28
N TRP A 322 19.76 -6.22 -1.50
CA TRP A 322 18.64 -5.38 -1.08
C TRP A 322 18.59 -5.16 0.44
N ARG A 323 19.10 -6.12 1.23
CA ARG A 323 19.13 -6.00 2.70
C ARG A 323 20.08 -4.88 3.13
N GLY A 324 21.30 -4.89 2.57
CA GLY A 324 22.26 -3.81 2.78
C GLY A 324 21.74 -2.47 2.26
N ALA A 325 21.13 -2.46 1.07
CA ALA A 325 20.54 -1.24 0.51
C ALA A 325 19.41 -0.67 1.38
N THR A 326 18.49 -1.51 1.85
CA THR A 326 17.43 -1.09 2.77
C THR A 326 18.01 -0.51 4.07
N THR A 327 19.01 -1.17 4.66
CA THR A 327 19.68 -0.68 5.87
C THR A 327 20.29 0.71 5.65
N GLU A 328 21.04 0.92 4.56
CA GLU A 328 21.65 2.21 4.26
C GLU A 328 20.64 3.32 3.99
N ILE A 329 19.48 3.01 3.36
CA ILE A 329 18.41 3.99 3.16
C ILE A 329 17.84 4.44 4.53
N PHE A 330 17.57 3.51 5.45
CA PHE A 330 17.09 3.86 6.79
C PHE A 330 18.14 4.64 7.60
N GLU A 331 19.42 4.37 7.41
CA GLU A 331 20.51 5.15 8.01
C GLU A 331 20.54 6.59 7.48
N GLU A 332 20.42 6.78 6.17
CA GLU A 332 20.35 8.10 5.53
C GLU A 332 19.14 8.90 6.04
N VAL A 333 17.97 8.28 6.08
CA VAL A 333 16.76 8.92 6.64
C VAL A 333 16.99 9.38 8.07
N ARG A 334 17.58 8.53 8.91
CA ARG A 334 17.90 8.89 10.31
C ARG A 334 18.92 10.02 10.44
N MET A 335 19.91 10.08 9.55
CA MET A 335 20.90 11.17 9.52
C MET A 335 20.21 12.50 9.23
N ARG A 336 19.41 12.58 8.15
CA ARG A 336 18.72 13.81 7.76
C ARG A 336 17.71 14.30 8.80
N MET A 337 17.00 13.37 9.44
CA MET A 337 16.07 13.72 10.54
C MET A 337 16.76 14.28 11.80
N ARG A 338 18.07 14.11 11.95
CA ARG A 338 18.83 14.69 13.06
C ARG A 338 19.39 16.07 12.71
N GLU A 339 19.52 16.38 11.45
CA GLU A 339 20.06 17.64 10.92
C GLU A 339 18.98 18.70 10.69
N SER A 340 17.71 18.27 10.56
CA SER A 340 16.52 19.12 10.42
C SER A 340 15.93 19.54 11.77
#